data_777823422b17baf417eff8a2db9b0ae2
#
_entry.id   777823422b17baf417eff8a2db9b0ae2
#
_cell.length_a   1.000
_cell.length_b   1.000
_cell.length_c   1.000
_cell.angle_alpha   90.00
_cell.angle_beta   90.00
_cell.angle_gamma   90.00
#
_symmetry.space_group_name_H-M   'P 1'
#
loop_
_entity.id
_entity.type
_entity.pdbx_description
1 polymer ?
#
loop_
_entity_poly.entity_id
_entity_poly.type
_entity_poly.pdbx_seq_one_letter_code
_entity_poly.pdbx_strand_id
1 'polypeptide(L)'
;DFVPFTNFLMRTVGFFQNPKYDLVQTPQFFYNPDYHARNLGLSNKMPNDMEHFFGHVQPSRDNGNCVICCGTSYVVRRSSLEAIGGYYTGCCVEDYQTSIKLLTNGGCIAYVNELLSMGESTRMFADFLDQRLRWLQGNMQVYYRKDLHIWTKLNWIQKSFHVSLIFFCFNPVVRAISLVMPLLSMFFGTAPLITSVPEYLFYAAPFAIAFTFVFGWSTGDRLSAVWNEVYETAFCFPALNRLFLVLRNPFAKASTATRKGVKADRKNYNFNQTYPLLIIMSLTVIGIVFHYGGYMLGFWAINQHEYAGKEILMVWLIYNFIVMAVAVLSSIDQPVRRDVDRFPLCTFCKLTIDDRVYWGYTNDLSEGGTSLTLNKNNELSNLKHDQEGLLEFVEQGLAIRCTVLRAASSDRFGNASIKFRDVTLEQNRKLIVLLYCSLEWWKERKKPNGLDSFLEIVAAIFKCKPLLNVHKN
;
A
#
# COMPACT_ATOMS: atom_id res chain seq x y z
N ASP A 1 -4.13 12.56 10.41
CA ASP A 1 -3.88 11.63 9.32
C ASP A 1 -5.00 10.58 9.14
N PHE A 2 -5.67 10.20 10.24
CA PHE A 2 -6.79 9.26 10.22
C PHE A 2 -8.03 9.90 10.81
N VAL A 3 -9.18 9.70 10.16
CA VAL A 3 -10.49 10.15 10.62
C VAL A 3 -11.20 8.96 11.26
N PRO A 4 -11.50 9.00 12.57
CA PRO A 4 -12.27 7.96 13.22
C PRO A 4 -13.74 8.03 12.78
N PHE A 5 -14.39 6.88 12.65
CA PHE A 5 -15.82 6.81 12.41
C PHE A 5 -16.62 7.20 13.66
N THR A 6 -17.86 7.60 13.47
CA THR A 6 -18.73 8.07 14.56
C THR A 6 -18.94 7.02 15.67
N ASN A 7 -18.84 5.74 15.31
CA ASN A 7 -18.98 4.61 16.23
C ASN A 7 -17.66 4.11 16.84
N PHE A 8 -16.50 4.74 16.53
CA PHE A 8 -15.17 4.30 16.95
C PHE A 8 -15.08 4.06 18.48
N LEU A 9 -15.45 5.07 19.26
CA LEU A 9 -15.40 4.96 20.72
C LEU A 9 -16.40 3.95 21.27
N MET A 10 -17.61 3.87 20.71
CA MET A 10 -18.62 2.88 21.13
C MET A 10 -18.13 1.43 20.96
N ARG A 11 -17.34 1.18 19.88
CA ARG A 11 -16.81 -0.15 19.57
C ARG A 11 -15.55 -0.51 20.35
N THR A 12 -14.84 0.46 20.89
CA THR A 12 -13.52 0.26 21.52
C THR A 12 -13.51 0.43 23.04
N VAL A 13 -14.24 1.41 23.59
CA VAL A 13 -14.17 1.78 25.02
C VAL A 13 -14.71 0.67 25.92
N GLY A 14 -15.68 -0.11 25.46
CA GLY A 14 -16.25 -1.22 26.23
C GLY A 14 -15.24 -2.27 26.69
N PHE A 15 -14.13 -2.47 25.95
CA PHE A 15 -13.05 -3.39 26.35
C PHE A 15 -12.40 -3.00 27.67
N PHE A 16 -12.36 -1.72 28.01
CA PHE A 16 -11.72 -1.20 29.22
C PHE A 16 -12.54 -1.40 30.50
N GLN A 17 -13.78 -1.94 30.42
CA GLN A 17 -14.48 -2.45 31.58
C GLN A 17 -13.74 -3.63 32.22
N ASN A 18 -13.01 -4.41 31.40
CA ASN A 18 -12.08 -5.40 31.90
C ASN A 18 -10.72 -4.72 32.18
N PRO A 19 -10.26 -4.71 33.44
CA PRO A 19 -9.00 -4.07 33.82
C PRO A 19 -7.76 -4.71 33.17
N LYS A 20 -7.89 -5.88 32.57
CA LYS A 20 -6.83 -6.59 31.86
C LYS A 20 -6.32 -5.80 30.66
N TYR A 21 -7.21 -5.07 29.94
CA TYR A 21 -6.84 -4.41 28.69
C TYR A 21 -6.30 -3.01 28.93
N ASP A 22 -5.09 -2.78 28.40
CA ASP A 22 -4.38 -1.49 28.46
C ASP A 22 -4.53 -0.70 27.17
N LEU A 23 -4.62 -1.39 26.04
CA LEU A 23 -4.75 -0.77 24.73
C LEU A 23 -5.68 -1.62 23.83
N VAL A 24 -6.44 -0.95 22.99
CA VAL A 24 -7.26 -1.56 21.93
C VAL A 24 -6.83 -0.94 20.62
N GLN A 25 -6.28 -1.74 19.71
CA GLN A 25 -5.90 -1.35 18.35
C GLN A 25 -6.96 -1.79 17.34
N THR A 26 -7.29 -0.96 16.37
CA THR A 26 -8.14 -1.29 15.22
C THR A 26 -7.36 -1.17 13.91
N PRO A 27 -7.82 -1.72 12.79
CA PRO A 27 -7.16 -1.58 11.49
C PRO A 27 -6.97 -0.13 11.08
N GLN A 28 -5.83 0.17 10.48
CA GLN A 28 -5.68 1.35 9.63
C GLN A 28 -6.21 1.00 8.23
N PHE A 29 -7.16 1.76 7.74
CA PHE A 29 -7.66 1.62 6.39
C PHE A 29 -7.32 2.87 5.56
N PHE A 30 -7.06 2.68 4.27
CA PHE A 30 -6.61 3.75 3.39
C PHE A 30 -7.63 4.00 2.28
N TYR A 31 -8.13 5.22 2.17
CA TYR A 31 -9.12 5.59 1.15
C TYR A 31 -8.51 5.71 -0.24
N ASN A 32 -7.25 6.09 -0.34
CA ASN A 32 -6.56 6.20 -1.61
C ASN A 32 -5.74 4.94 -1.93
N PRO A 33 -5.56 4.60 -3.21
CA PRO A 33 -4.64 3.55 -3.61
C PRO A 33 -3.20 3.97 -3.26
N ASP A 34 -2.35 2.98 -2.96
CA ASP A 34 -0.93 3.23 -2.80
C ASP A 34 -0.26 3.66 -4.13
N TYR A 35 1.02 4.03 -4.04
CA TYR A 35 1.75 4.53 -5.20
C TYR A 35 1.87 3.50 -6.32
N HIS A 36 2.07 2.19 -6.02
CA HIS A 36 2.16 1.14 -7.01
C HIS A 36 0.88 1.03 -7.83
N ALA A 37 -0.24 0.84 -7.14
CA ALA A 37 -1.54 0.68 -7.77
C ALA A 37 -1.90 1.91 -8.61
N ARG A 38 -1.59 3.10 -8.10
CA ARG A 38 -1.84 4.35 -8.81
C ARG A 38 -0.95 4.51 -10.03
N ASN A 39 0.37 4.36 -9.87
CA ASN A 39 1.33 4.59 -10.94
C ASN A 39 1.14 3.60 -12.09
N LEU A 40 0.83 2.34 -11.80
CA LEU A 40 0.52 1.33 -12.82
C LEU A 40 -0.92 1.44 -13.38
N GLY A 41 -1.79 2.26 -12.76
CA GLY A 41 -3.20 2.39 -13.15
C GLY A 41 -4.05 1.18 -12.78
N LEU A 42 -3.72 0.52 -11.69
CA LEU A 42 -4.35 -0.68 -11.14
C LEU A 42 -5.08 -0.42 -9.82
N SER A 43 -5.51 0.81 -9.57
CA SER A 43 -6.08 1.28 -8.29
C SER A 43 -7.26 0.43 -7.78
N ASN A 44 -8.04 -0.18 -8.68
CA ASN A 44 -9.19 -1.01 -8.31
C ASN A 44 -8.87 -2.52 -8.29
N LYS A 45 -7.63 -2.91 -8.62
CA LYS A 45 -7.22 -4.30 -8.79
C LYS A 45 -6.14 -4.74 -7.81
N MET A 46 -5.27 -3.82 -7.42
CA MET A 46 -4.24 -4.07 -6.42
C MET A 46 -4.75 -3.69 -5.03
N PRO A 47 -4.61 -4.58 -4.04
CA PRO A 47 -4.82 -4.23 -2.64
C PRO A 47 -3.72 -3.26 -2.17
N ASN A 48 -3.99 -2.53 -1.09
CA ASN A 48 -2.94 -1.81 -0.40
C ASN A 48 -2.02 -2.83 0.30
N ASP A 49 -0.71 -2.59 0.29
CA ASP A 49 0.27 -3.50 0.90
C ASP A 49 0.05 -3.71 2.41
N MET A 50 -0.59 -2.75 3.10
CA MET A 50 -0.92 -2.86 4.53
C MET A 50 -2.19 -3.66 4.82
N GLU A 51 -3.02 -3.99 3.83
CA GLU A 51 -4.26 -4.76 4.04
C GLU A 51 -3.98 -6.15 4.63
N HIS A 52 -2.86 -6.77 4.23
CA HIS A 52 -2.43 -8.03 4.83
C HIS A 52 -2.05 -7.86 6.30
N PHE A 53 -1.27 -6.83 6.63
CA PHE A 53 -0.82 -6.59 8.00
C PHE A 53 -1.99 -6.37 8.95
N PHE A 54 -2.91 -5.47 8.62
CA PHE A 54 -4.05 -5.15 9.47
C PHE A 54 -5.15 -6.22 9.44
N GLY A 55 -5.38 -6.83 8.30
CA GLY A 55 -6.48 -7.79 8.14
C GLY A 55 -6.14 -9.23 8.51
N HIS A 56 -4.86 -9.57 8.65
CA HIS A 56 -4.43 -10.94 8.97
C HIS A 56 -3.33 -11.01 10.05
N VAL A 57 -2.23 -10.28 9.90
CA VAL A 57 -1.09 -10.37 10.84
C VAL A 57 -1.49 -9.87 12.24
N GLN A 58 -2.10 -8.71 12.35
CA GLN A 58 -2.53 -8.16 13.65
C GLN A 58 -3.58 -9.03 14.35
N PRO A 59 -4.65 -9.53 13.66
CA PRO A 59 -5.58 -10.49 14.26
C PRO A 59 -4.89 -11.75 14.78
N SER A 60 -3.91 -12.30 14.05
CA SER A 60 -3.17 -13.49 14.51
C SER A 60 -2.32 -13.21 15.75
N ARG A 61 -1.85 -11.99 15.94
CA ARG A 61 -1.09 -11.55 17.10
C ARG A 61 -1.94 -11.40 18.36
N ASP A 62 -3.24 -11.19 18.22
CA ASP A 62 -4.16 -11.00 19.35
C ASP A 62 -4.19 -12.22 20.27
N ASN A 63 -4.27 -13.42 19.70
CA ASN A 63 -4.24 -14.68 20.46
C ASN A 63 -2.95 -14.87 21.30
N GLY A 64 -1.84 -14.32 20.84
CA GLY A 64 -0.56 -14.38 21.55
C GLY A 64 -0.32 -13.23 22.51
N ASN A 65 -1.25 -12.31 22.66
CA ASN A 65 -1.05 -11.02 23.33
C ASN A 65 0.22 -10.29 22.79
N CYS A 66 0.31 -10.14 21.47
CA CYS A 66 1.47 -9.55 20.78
C CYS A 66 1.07 -8.44 19.81
N VAL A 67 -0.16 -7.91 19.91
CA VAL A 67 -0.67 -6.83 19.08
C VAL A 67 0.26 -5.62 19.17
N ILE A 68 0.50 -4.98 18.04
CA ILE A 68 1.33 -3.78 17.93
C ILE A 68 0.42 -2.56 17.84
N CYS A 69 0.68 -1.55 18.66
CA CYS A 69 0.15 -0.20 18.44
C CYS A 69 0.80 0.39 17.17
N CYS A 70 -0.02 0.97 16.31
CA CYS A 70 0.42 1.46 14.99
C CYS A 70 0.34 2.99 14.88
N GLY A 71 0.38 3.70 16.00
CA GLY A 71 0.42 5.16 16.06
C GLY A 71 -0.92 5.86 15.78
N THR A 72 -1.91 5.15 15.22
CA THR A 72 -3.27 5.67 14.97
C THR A 72 -4.31 4.57 15.16
N SER A 73 -5.59 4.94 15.17
CA SER A 73 -6.70 3.97 15.20
C SER A 73 -6.71 3.08 16.43
N TYR A 74 -6.36 3.64 17.59
CA TYR A 74 -6.33 2.93 18.87
C TYR A 74 -6.87 3.78 20.03
N VAL A 75 -7.20 3.10 21.11
CA VAL A 75 -7.50 3.69 22.42
C VAL A 75 -6.59 3.05 23.46
N VAL A 76 -6.04 3.85 24.36
CA VAL A 76 -5.13 3.40 25.43
C VAL A 76 -5.65 3.85 26.78
N ARG A 77 -5.55 2.97 27.78
CA ARG A 77 -5.85 3.33 29.18
C ARG A 77 -4.79 4.30 29.70
N ARG A 78 -5.22 5.48 30.10
CA ARG A 78 -4.31 6.54 30.54
C ARG A 78 -3.42 6.11 31.72
N SER A 79 -4.00 5.46 32.72
CA SER A 79 -3.23 4.97 33.88
C SER A 79 -2.15 3.95 33.50
N SER A 80 -2.42 3.08 32.52
CA SER A 80 -1.42 2.13 32.02
C SER A 80 -0.28 2.82 31.29
N LEU A 81 -0.61 3.85 30.51
CA LEU A 81 0.40 4.66 29.81
C LEU A 81 1.24 5.45 30.82
N GLU A 82 0.63 6.03 31.85
CA GLU A 82 1.35 6.75 32.93
C GLU A 82 2.26 5.80 33.73
N ALA A 83 1.80 4.55 33.98
CA ALA A 83 2.57 3.53 34.72
C ALA A 83 3.88 3.13 34.01
N ILE A 84 3.93 3.21 32.68
CA ILE A 84 5.16 2.93 31.90
C ILE A 84 5.99 4.21 31.60
N GLY A 85 5.60 5.37 32.13
CA GLY A 85 6.27 6.65 31.94
C GLY A 85 5.90 7.39 30.65
N GLY A 86 4.72 7.12 30.08
CA GLY A 86 4.24 7.73 28.84
C GLY A 86 4.69 7.01 27.56
N TYR A 87 4.50 7.68 26.44
CA TYR A 87 4.98 7.17 25.15
C TYR A 87 6.49 7.07 25.08
N TYR A 88 6.96 6.04 24.40
CA TYR A 88 8.40 5.83 24.22
C TYR A 88 8.95 6.80 23.17
N THR A 89 9.84 7.71 23.54
CA THR A 89 10.34 8.78 22.65
C THR A 89 11.74 8.56 22.10
N GLY A 90 12.37 7.44 22.41
CA GLY A 90 13.79 7.18 22.09
C GLY A 90 14.05 6.53 20.74
N CYS A 91 13.08 6.47 19.81
CA CYS A 91 13.22 5.73 18.56
C CYS A 91 12.31 6.25 17.43
N CYS A 92 12.44 5.62 16.25
CA CYS A 92 11.68 6.00 15.05
C CYS A 92 10.26 5.42 14.99
N VAL A 93 9.93 4.46 15.85
CA VAL A 93 8.65 3.74 15.93
C VAL A 93 8.23 3.67 17.40
N GLU A 94 7.89 4.83 17.93
CA GLU A 94 7.52 5.05 19.34
C GLU A 94 6.28 4.25 19.76
N ASP A 95 5.34 4.08 18.82
CA ASP A 95 4.11 3.31 18.97
C ASP A 95 4.37 1.82 19.21
N TYR A 96 5.20 1.22 18.36
CA TYR A 96 5.59 -0.19 18.52
C TYR A 96 6.36 -0.43 19.82
N GLN A 97 7.32 0.44 20.16
CA GLN A 97 8.09 0.29 21.40
C GLN A 97 7.24 0.57 22.64
N THR A 98 6.28 1.48 22.57
CA THR A 98 5.27 1.68 23.63
C THR A 98 4.45 0.41 23.84
N SER A 99 4.05 -0.30 22.77
CA SER A 99 3.37 -1.59 22.90
C SER A 99 4.21 -2.60 23.66
N ILE A 100 5.50 -2.71 23.32
CA ILE A 100 6.42 -3.62 24.02
C ILE A 100 6.53 -3.27 25.50
N LYS A 101 6.62 -1.98 25.84
CA LYS A 101 6.65 -1.55 27.25
C LYS A 101 5.37 -1.92 28.01
N LEU A 102 4.20 -1.77 27.39
CA LEU A 102 2.94 -2.22 27.98
C LEU A 102 2.97 -3.75 28.23
N LEU A 103 3.35 -4.53 27.22
CA LEU A 103 3.42 -5.99 27.32
C LEU A 103 4.46 -6.45 28.39
N THR A 104 5.64 -5.85 28.43
CA THR A 104 6.68 -6.18 29.41
C THR A 104 6.36 -5.72 30.83
N ASN A 105 5.37 -4.83 30.97
CA ASN A 105 4.81 -4.42 32.27
C ASN A 105 3.63 -5.32 32.69
N GLY A 106 3.36 -6.41 31.97
CA GLY A 106 2.29 -7.36 32.24
C GLY A 106 0.94 -7.00 31.63
N GLY A 107 0.89 -5.98 30.78
CA GLY A 107 -0.32 -5.49 30.14
C GLY A 107 -0.85 -6.38 29.01
N CYS A 108 -2.04 -6.08 28.55
CA CYS A 108 -2.71 -6.77 27.46
C CYS A 108 -3.21 -5.77 26.41
N ILE A 109 -2.94 -6.08 25.15
CA ILE A 109 -3.38 -5.29 24.00
C ILE A 109 -4.37 -6.12 23.19
N ALA A 110 -5.59 -5.60 22.99
CA ALA A 110 -6.60 -6.26 22.18
C ALA A 110 -6.58 -5.73 20.74
N TYR A 111 -6.93 -6.59 19.79
CA TYR A 111 -7.16 -6.20 18.42
C TYR A 111 -8.63 -6.35 18.02
N VAL A 112 -9.25 -5.26 17.60
CA VAL A 112 -10.63 -5.26 17.08
C VAL A 112 -10.56 -5.13 15.56
N ASN A 113 -10.75 -6.24 14.87
CA ASN A 113 -10.67 -6.31 13.40
C ASN A 113 -11.92 -5.74 12.73
N GLU A 114 -12.24 -4.49 13.05
CA GLU A 114 -13.34 -3.73 12.46
C GLU A 114 -12.81 -2.45 11.83
N LEU A 115 -13.37 -2.07 10.68
CA LEU A 115 -13.06 -0.81 10.02
C LEU A 115 -13.72 0.34 10.77
N LEU A 116 -12.95 1.03 11.61
CA LEU A 116 -13.44 2.10 12.48
C LEU A 116 -12.71 3.45 12.27
N SER A 117 -11.76 3.48 11.37
CA SER A 117 -11.06 4.72 10.99
C SER A 117 -10.48 4.62 9.59
N MET A 118 -10.24 5.76 8.98
CA MET A 118 -9.76 5.87 7.62
C MET A 118 -8.72 6.97 7.47
N GLY A 119 -7.69 6.71 6.68
CA GLY A 119 -6.60 7.64 6.48
C GLY A 119 -6.02 7.62 5.07
N GLU A 120 -4.95 8.36 4.88
CA GLU A 120 -4.26 8.50 3.61
C GLU A 120 -3.01 7.61 3.54
N SER A 121 -2.90 6.79 2.49
CA SER A 121 -1.66 6.09 2.12
C SER A 121 -0.69 7.02 1.40
N THR A 122 0.59 6.69 1.41
CA THR A 122 1.62 7.44 0.68
C THR A 122 1.33 7.48 -0.82
N ARG A 123 1.41 8.68 -1.40
CA ARG A 123 1.09 8.91 -2.82
C ARG A 123 2.29 8.80 -3.73
N MET A 124 3.49 9.01 -3.21
CA MET A 124 4.74 9.02 -3.98
C MET A 124 5.67 7.90 -3.53
N PHE A 125 6.45 7.40 -4.47
CA PHE A 125 7.43 6.35 -4.21
C PHE A 125 8.48 6.76 -3.17
N ALA A 126 9.00 7.99 -3.26
CA ALA A 126 9.99 8.49 -2.30
C ALA A 126 9.45 8.53 -0.87
N ASP A 127 8.21 8.99 -0.66
CA ASP A 127 7.58 9.04 0.66
C ASP A 127 7.28 7.63 1.21
N PHE A 128 6.92 6.69 0.34
CA PHE A 128 6.78 5.28 0.69
C PHE A 128 8.12 4.70 1.15
N LEU A 129 9.20 4.92 0.40
CA LEU A 129 10.54 4.44 0.78
C LEU A 129 10.96 5.02 2.13
N ASP A 130 10.84 6.32 2.33
CA ASP A 130 11.19 6.98 3.60
C ASP A 130 10.42 6.38 4.78
N GLN A 131 9.14 6.10 4.60
CA GLN A 131 8.31 5.44 5.61
C GLN A 131 8.80 4.02 5.92
N ARG A 132 9.04 3.20 4.91
CA ARG A 132 9.47 1.80 5.08
C ARG A 132 10.88 1.68 5.65
N LEU A 133 11.79 2.53 5.20
CA LEU A 133 13.16 2.58 5.73
C LEU A 133 13.19 3.01 7.20
N ARG A 134 12.31 3.93 7.59
CA ARG A 134 12.12 4.33 8.99
C ARG A 134 11.59 3.16 9.82
N TRP A 135 10.60 2.40 9.32
CA TRP A 135 10.09 1.23 10.01
C TRP A 135 11.14 0.12 10.13
N LEU A 136 11.91 -0.14 9.07
CA LEU A 136 13.02 -1.09 9.13
C LEU A 136 14.02 -0.70 10.24
N GLN A 137 14.43 0.56 10.27
CA GLN A 137 15.34 1.06 11.29
C GLN A 137 14.74 0.93 12.70
N GLY A 138 13.49 1.36 12.87
CA GLY A 138 12.80 1.31 14.16
C GLY A 138 12.57 -0.11 14.67
N ASN A 139 12.21 -1.04 13.79
CA ASN A 139 12.09 -2.46 14.13
C ASN A 139 13.43 -3.03 14.60
N MET A 140 14.53 -2.69 13.92
CA MET A 140 15.86 -3.12 14.35
C MET A 140 16.29 -2.49 15.67
N GLN A 141 15.97 -1.22 15.94
CA GLN A 141 16.31 -0.53 17.19
C GLN A 141 15.78 -1.26 18.42
N VAL A 142 14.62 -1.92 18.31
CA VAL A 142 14.01 -2.69 19.40
C VAL A 142 15.00 -3.70 20.02
N TYR A 143 15.83 -4.34 19.20
CA TYR A 143 16.76 -5.39 19.65
C TYR A 143 18.02 -4.85 20.31
N TYR A 144 18.35 -3.58 20.06
CA TYR A 144 19.46 -2.89 20.73
C TYR A 144 19.05 -2.22 22.04
N ARG A 145 17.74 -2.22 22.34
CA ARG A 145 17.17 -1.57 23.54
C ARG A 145 17.01 -2.57 24.69
N LYS A 146 17.96 -2.53 25.64
CA LYS A 146 17.93 -3.41 26.84
C LYS A 146 16.79 -3.04 27.80
N ASP A 147 16.39 -1.77 27.86
CA ASP A 147 15.33 -1.23 28.72
C ASP A 147 13.91 -1.73 28.32
N LEU A 148 13.74 -2.28 27.14
CA LEU A 148 12.49 -2.94 26.71
C LEU A 148 12.28 -4.34 27.29
N HIS A 149 13.32 -4.96 27.86
CA HIS A 149 13.24 -6.27 28.52
C HIS A 149 12.59 -7.40 27.71
N ILE A 150 12.66 -7.35 26.38
CA ILE A 150 12.02 -8.31 25.46
C ILE A 150 12.40 -9.75 25.81
N TRP A 151 13.69 -10.00 26.02
CA TRP A 151 14.22 -11.36 26.24
C TRP A 151 13.95 -11.91 27.64
N THR A 152 13.68 -11.05 28.60
CA THR A 152 13.51 -11.45 30.02
C THR A 152 12.07 -11.48 30.47
N LYS A 153 11.21 -10.56 29.99
CA LYS A 153 9.84 -10.43 30.49
C LYS A 153 8.77 -10.98 29.55
N LEU A 154 9.03 -11.07 28.24
CA LEU A 154 8.04 -11.63 27.30
C LEU A 154 8.08 -13.17 27.34
N ASN A 155 6.91 -13.80 27.10
CA ASN A 155 6.81 -15.24 26.92
C ASN A 155 7.37 -15.68 25.56
N TRP A 156 7.48 -17.00 25.32
CA TRP A 156 8.09 -17.53 24.10
C TRP A 156 7.28 -17.21 22.83
N ILE A 157 5.94 -17.19 22.92
CA ILE A 157 5.05 -16.82 21.81
C ILE A 157 5.31 -15.35 21.42
N GLN A 158 5.32 -14.45 22.40
CA GLN A 158 5.61 -13.05 22.19
C GLN A 158 6.99 -12.83 21.57
N LYS A 159 8.01 -13.53 22.08
CA LYS A 159 9.36 -13.49 21.52
C LYS A 159 9.40 -13.94 20.06
N SER A 160 8.70 -15.02 19.70
CA SER A 160 8.68 -15.52 18.34
C SER A 160 8.05 -14.50 17.35
N PHE A 161 6.99 -13.81 17.75
CA PHE A 161 6.42 -12.73 16.95
C PHE A 161 7.38 -11.54 16.79
N HIS A 162 8.17 -11.20 17.81
CA HIS A 162 9.19 -10.16 17.66
C HIS A 162 10.35 -10.63 16.76
N VAL A 163 10.81 -11.87 16.90
CA VAL A 163 11.86 -12.46 16.03
C VAL A 163 11.41 -12.47 14.57
N SER A 164 10.13 -12.70 14.27
CA SER A 164 9.63 -12.66 12.89
C SER A 164 9.85 -11.32 12.20
N LEU A 165 9.89 -10.22 12.94
CA LEU A 165 10.21 -8.89 12.40
C LEU A 165 11.70 -8.74 12.02
N ILE A 166 12.60 -9.47 12.67
CA ILE A 166 14.02 -9.53 12.24
C ILE A 166 14.10 -10.15 10.85
N PHE A 167 13.43 -11.28 10.63
CA PHE A 167 13.40 -11.92 9.32
C PHE A 167 12.84 -10.98 8.25
N PHE A 168 11.77 -10.26 8.58
CA PHE A 168 11.25 -9.23 7.68
C PHE A 168 12.31 -8.15 7.33
N CYS A 169 13.08 -7.68 8.31
CA CYS A 169 14.16 -6.71 8.08
C CYS A 169 15.29 -7.25 7.19
N PHE A 170 15.52 -8.57 7.17
CA PHE A 170 16.54 -9.22 6.33
C PHE A 170 16.03 -9.69 4.96
N ASN A 171 14.74 -9.62 4.70
CA ASN A 171 14.13 -9.97 3.41
C ASN A 171 14.82 -9.29 2.20
N PRO A 172 15.20 -7.99 2.27
CA PRO A 172 15.94 -7.32 1.20
C PRO A 172 17.25 -8.01 0.81
N VAL A 173 17.94 -8.66 1.77
CA VAL A 173 19.17 -9.43 1.49
C VAL A 173 18.85 -10.63 0.60
N VAL A 174 17.83 -11.41 0.99
CA VAL A 174 17.39 -12.59 0.24
C VAL A 174 16.94 -12.18 -1.18
N ARG A 175 16.19 -11.08 -1.29
CA ARG A 175 15.74 -10.58 -2.58
C ARG A 175 16.91 -10.13 -3.46
N ALA A 176 17.87 -9.40 -2.93
CA ALA A 176 19.05 -8.98 -3.69
C ALA A 176 19.89 -10.18 -4.17
N ILE A 177 20.08 -11.19 -3.33
CA ILE A 177 20.73 -12.45 -3.73
C ILE A 177 19.96 -13.11 -4.88
N SER A 178 18.63 -13.21 -4.77
CA SER A 178 17.77 -13.76 -5.82
C SER A 178 17.89 -13.02 -7.16
N LEU A 179 18.10 -11.71 -7.14
CA LEU A 179 18.27 -10.89 -8.36
C LEU A 179 19.68 -11.02 -8.96
N VAL A 180 20.70 -11.09 -8.12
CA VAL A 180 22.11 -11.06 -8.55
C VAL A 180 22.65 -12.45 -8.89
N MET A 181 22.23 -13.50 -8.17
CA MET A 181 22.75 -14.84 -8.33
C MET A 181 22.69 -15.37 -9.77
N PRO A 182 21.56 -15.22 -10.51
CA PRO A 182 21.50 -15.67 -11.90
C PRO A 182 22.48 -14.95 -12.83
N LEU A 183 22.79 -13.68 -12.55
CA LEU A 183 23.80 -12.94 -13.30
C LEU A 183 25.21 -13.47 -13.02
N LEU A 184 25.52 -13.72 -11.77
CA LEU A 184 26.84 -14.32 -11.41
C LEU A 184 27.01 -15.68 -12.09
N SER A 185 25.96 -16.47 -12.14
CA SER A 185 25.96 -17.75 -12.83
C SER A 185 26.24 -17.58 -14.33
N MET A 186 25.58 -16.61 -14.96
CA MET A 186 25.72 -16.36 -16.38
C MET A 186 27.10 -15.81 -16.77
N PHE A 187 27.67 -14.88 -15.99
CA PHE A 187 28.94 -14.25 -16.32
C PHE A 187 30.17 -15.06 -15.87
N PHE A 188 30.07 -15.80 -14.77
CA PHE A 188 31.21 -16.51 -14.18
C PHE A 188 31.11 -18.04 -14.33
N GLY A 189 30.06 -18.55 -14.99
CA GLY A 189 29.87 -19.98 -15.19
C GLY A 189 29.65 -20.77 -13.89
N THR A 190 29.26 -20.08 -12.81
CA THR A 190 28.93 -20.73 -11.53
C THR A 190 27.56 -21.40 -11.64
N ALA A 191 27.46 -22.68 -11.30
CA ALA A 191 26.19 -23.41 -11.35
C ALA A 191 25.55 -23.44 -9.95
N PRO A 192 24.60 -22.55 -9.63
CA PRO A 192 23.92 -22.58 -8.33
C PRO A 192 23.03 -23.81 -8.18
N LEU A 193 22.64 -24.39 -9.30
CA LEU A 193 21.82 -25.58 -9.37
C LEU A 193 22.26 -26.45 -10.54
N ILE A 194 22.66 -27.69 -10.27
CA ILE A 194 23.02 -28.68 -11.29
C ILE A 194 21.92 -29.73 -11.31
N THR A 195 20.98 -29.59 -12.24
CA THR A 195 19.84 -30.50 -12.36
C THR A 195 19.25 -30.42 -13.77
N SER A 196 18.59 -31.48 -14.21
CA SER A 196 17.80 -31.49 -15.44
C SER A 196 16.44 -30.80 -15.23
N VAL A 197 15.82 -30.31 -16.31
CA VAL A 197 14.48 -29.68 -16.21
C VAL A 197 13.43 -30.64 -15.63
N PRO A 198 13.34 -31.91 -16.04
CA PRO A 198 12.38 -32.87 -15.46
C PRO A 198 12.63 -33.09 -13.95
N GLU A 199 13.89 -33.21 -13.53
CA GLU A 199 14.26 -33.41 -12.14
C GLU A 199 13.92 -32.16 -11.31
N TYR A 200 14.23 -30.97 -11.83
CA TYR A 200 13.85 -29.72 -11.18
C TYR A 200 12.32 -29.62 -10.99
N LEU A 201 11.54 -29.91 -12.04
CA LEU A 201 10.09 -29.87 -11.98
C LEU A 201 9.52 -30.88 -10.99
N PHE A 202 10.15 -32.05 -10.87
CA PHE A 202 9.74 -33.08 -9.91
C PHE A 202 9.81 -32.58 -8.44
N TYR A 203 10.84 -31.82 -8.10
CA TYR A 203 10.97 -31.24 -6.75
C TYR A 203 10.32 -29.87 -6.60
N ALA A 204 10.41 -29.01 -7.62
CA ALA A 204 9.94 -27.64 -7.54
C ALA A 204 8.41 -27.50 -7.66
N ALA A 205 7.73 -28.38 -8.45
CA ALA A 205 6.31 -28.27 -8.62
C ALA A 205 5.51 -28.56 -7.32
N PRO A 206 5.78 -29.65 -6.58
CA PRO A 206 5.13 -29.86 -5.27
C PRO A 206 5.39 -28.74 -4.30
N PHE A 207 6.63 -28.21 -4.28
CA PHE A 207 6.97 -27.06 -3.43
C PHE A 207 6.18 -25.82 -3.83
N ALA A 208 6.11 -25.49 -5.14
CA ALA A 208 5.37 -24.31 -5.62
C ALA A 208 3.87 -24.41 -5.33
N ILE A 209 3.29 -25.61 -5.48
CA ILE A 209 1.89 -25.87 -5.13
C ILE A 209 1.69 -25.67 -3.62
N ALA A 210 2.49 -26.34 -2.79
CA ALA A 210 2.40 -26.20 -1.33
C ALA A 210 2.61 -24.75 -0.89
N PHE A 211 3.61 -24.05 -1.45
CA PHE A 211 3.87 -22.65 -1.19
C PHE A 211 2.66 -21.78 -1.52
N THR A 212 2.03 -21.97 -2.68
CA THR A 212 0.87 -21.19 -3.11
C THR A 212 -0.31 -21.34 -2.13
N PHE A 213 -0.60 -22.59 -1.71
CA PHE A 213 -1.66 -22.87 -0.73
C PHE A 213 -1.33 -22.28 0.65
N VAL A 214 -0.11 -22.53 1.14
CA VAL A 214 0.33 -22.03 2.46
C VAL A 214 0.39 -20.50 2.46
N PHE A 215 0.89 -19.90 1.38
CA PHE A 215 0.93 -18.45 1.26
C PHE A 215 -0.48 -17.85 1.24
N GLY A 216 -1.41 -18.37 0.43
CA GLY A 216 -2.79 -17.93 0.41
C GLY A 216 -3.46 -18.07 1.79
N TRP A 217 -3.32 -19.24 2.42
CA TRP A 217 -3.86 -19.47 3.76
C TRP A 217 -3.25 -18.54 4.81
N SER A 218 -1.91 -18.41 4.84
CA SER A 218 -1.20 -17.58 5.83
C SER A 218 -1.40 -16.08 5.63
N THR A 219 -1.82 -15.64 4.44
CA THR A 219 -2.12 -14.22 4.15
C THR A 219 -3.63 -13.94 4.16
N GLY A 220 -4.47 -14.95 4.39
CA GLY A 220 -5.93 -14.85 4.27
C GLY A 220 -6.36 -14.38 2.87
N ASP A 221 -5.61 -14.74 1.83
CA ASP A 221 -5.78 -14.30 0.44
C ASP A 221 -5.80 -12.77 0.25
N ARG A 222 -5.19 -12.01 1.17
CA ARG A 222 -5.14 -10.54 1.11
C ARG A 222 -3.92 -10.00 0.37
N LEU A 223 -2.94 -10.86 0.11
CA LEU A 223 -1.69 -10.51 -0.56
C LEU A 223 -1.46 -11.49 -1.71
N SER A 224 -1.08 -10.99 -2.86
CA SER A 224 -0.58 -11.83 -3.96
C SER A 224 0.93 -12.00 -3.85
N ALA A 225 1.42 -13.25 -3.94
CA ALA A 225 2.86 -13.53 -3.88
C ALA A 225 3.64 -12.75 -4.95
N VAL A 226 3.08 -12.65 -6.16
CA VAL A 226 3.72 -11.95 -7.29
C VAL A 226 3.78 -10.45 -7.06
N TRP A 227 2.71 -9.82 -6.54
CA TRP A 227 2.73 -8.41 -6.19
C TRP A 227 3.65 -8.13 -5.01
N ASN A 228 3.72 -9.03 -4.03
CA ASN A 228 4.68 -8.90 -2.94
C ASN A 228 6.13 -8.85 -3.45
N GLU A 229 6.47 -9.68 -4.44
CA GLU A 229 7.81 -9.63 -5.05
C GLU A 229 8.10 -8.31 -5.76
N VAL A 230 7.10 -7.66 -6.37
CA VAL A 230 7.26 -6.31 -6.95
C VAL A 230 7.55 -5.28 -5.87
N TYR A 231 6.81 -5.30 -4.75
CA TYR A 231 7.06 -4.41 -3.61
C TYR A 231 8.47 -4.62 -3.03
N GLU A 232 8.82 -5.87 -2.74
CA GLU A 232 10.14 -6.23 -2.20
C GLU A 232 11.28 -5.84 -3.14
N THR A 233 11.08 -5.99 -4.46
CA THR A 233 12.09 -5.62 -5.47
C THR A 233 12.29 -4.11 -5.52
N ALA A 234 11.22 -3.33 -5.51
CA ALA A 234 11.32 -1.86 -5.52
C ALA A 234 12.01 -1.32 -4.25
N PHE A 235 11.86 -2.02 -3.14
CA PHE A 235 12.38 -1.65 -1.82
C PHE A 235 13.80 -2.18 -1.54
N CYS A 236 14.24 -3.28 -2.16
CA CYS A 236 15.35 -4.10 -1.67
C CYS A 236 16.69 -3.34 -1.59
N PHE A 237 17.13 -2.59 -2.61
CA PHE A 237 18.43 -1.92 -2.58
C PHE A 237 18.48 -0.71 -1.63
N PRO A 238 17.48 0.18 -1.60
CA PRO A 238 17.39 1.19 -0.55
C PRO A 238 17.37 0.58 0.86
N ALA A 239 16.66 -0.54 1.05
CA ALA A 239 16.58 -1.23 2.32
C ALA A 239 17.90 -1.90 2.72
N LEU A 240 18.64 -2.49 1.79
CA LEU A 240 19.97 -3.03 2.05
C LEU A 240 20.93 -1.97 2.56
N ASN A 241 20.95 -0.82 1.90
CA ASN A 241 21.76 0.30 2.34
C ASN A 241 21.38 0.76 3.75
N ARG A 242 20.08 0.89 4.01
CA ARG A 242 19.57 1.24 5.35
C ARG A 242 19.92 0.18 6.39
N LEU A 243 19.74 -1.10 6.07
CA LEU A 243 20.05 -2.21 6.97
C LEU A 243 21.54 -2.19 7.35
N PHE A 244 22.44 -2.01 6.39
CA PHE A 244 23.88 -1.91 6.66
C PHE A 244 24.20 -0.73 7.60
N LEU A 245 23.59 0.44 7.38
CA LEU A 245 23.78 1.60 8.24
C LEU A 245 23.25 1.34 9.65
N VAL A 246 22.09 0.69 9.78
CA VAL A 246 21.48 0.36 11.09
C VAL A 246 22.28 -0.67 11.85
N LEU A 247 22.81 -1.69 11.18
CA LEU A 247 23.69 -2.68 11.83
C LEU A 247 24.96 -2.02 12.36
N ARG A 248 25.46 -0.99 11.68
CA ARG A 248 26.66 -0.24 12.12
C ARG A 248 26.34 0.80 13.19
N ASN A 249 25.21 1.51 13.05
CA ASN A 249 24.75 2.50 14.01
C ASN A 249 23.21 2.54 14.04
N PRO A 250 22.57 1.75 14.92
CA PRO A 250 21.10 1.62 14.95
C PRO A 250 20.39 2.92 15.31
N PHE A 251 21.05 3.82 16.04
CA PHE A 251 20.49 5.09 16.49
C PHE A 251 20.94 6.29 15.63
N ALA A 252 21.50 6.07 14.45
CA ALA A 252 21.75 7.13 13.49
C ALA A 252 20.43 7.88 13.18
N LYS A 253 20.56 9.17 12.81
CA LYS A 253 19.41 10.01 12.48
C LYS A 253 18.55 9.34 11.41
N ALA A 254 17.30 9.08 11.74
CA ALA A 254 16.32 8.54 10.80
C ALA A 254 15.83 9.64 9.83
N SER A 255 15.17 9.20 8.74
CA SER A 255 14.40 10.11 7.90
C SER A 255 13.30 10.80 8.71
N THR A 256 12.90 11.98 8.28
CA THR A 256 11.81 12.76 8.88
C THR A 256 10.48 12.00 8.79
N ALA A 257 9.47 12.48 9.51
CA ALA A 257 8.12 11.93 9.44
C ALA A 257 7.62 11.88 7.99
N THR A 258 6.83 10.86 7.66
CA THR A 258 6.26 10.67 6.33
C THR A 258 5.44 11.88 5.92
N ARG A 259 5.74 12.47 4.78
CA ARG A 259 4.94 13.56 4.22
C ARG A 259 3.64 12.99 3.69
N LYS A 260 2.53 13.58 4.09
CA LYS A 260 1.20 13.26 3.59
C LYS A 260 0.61 14.46 2.86
N GLY A 261 -0.38 14.23 1.99
CA GLY A 261 -0.97 15.29 1.17
C GLY A 261 -0.06 15.83 0.06
N VAL A 262 1.18 15.37 -0.04
CA VAL A 262 2.09 15.81 -1.10
C VAL A 262 1.71 15.14 -2.42
N LYS A 263 1.55 15.95 -3.45
CA LYS A 263 1.14 15.51 -4.79
C LYS A 263 2.26 15.84 -5.79
N ALA A 264 2.45 14.95 -6.74
CA ALA A 264 3.36 15.21 -7.85
C ALA A 264 2.64 16.11 -8.88
N ASP A 265 3.16 17.30 -9.12
CA ASP A 265 2.64 18.19 -10.18
C ASP A 265 3.06 17.72 -11.57
N ARG A 266 4.17 17.00 -11.66
CA ARG A 266 4.76 16.43 -12.88
C ARG A 266 5.23 15.01 -12.63
N LYS A 267 5.51 14.27 -13.72
CA LYS A 267 6.14 12.95 -13.62
C LYS A 267 7.47 13.04 -12.88
N ASN A 268 7.67 12.12 -11.92
CA ASN A 268 8.94 11.97 -11.23
C ASN A 268 9.44 10.52 -11.42
N TYR A 269 10.63 10.37 -12.01
CA TYR A 269 11.14 9.05 -12.38
C TYR A 269 11.87 8.31 -11.26
N ASN A 270 12.22 8.97 -10.16
CA ASN A 270 12.88 8.38 -8.99
C ASN A 270 14.12 7.52 -9.30
N PHE A 271 14.89 7.88 -10.33
CA PHE A 271 16.05 7.10 -10.78
C PHE A 271 17.12 6.93 -9.69
N ASN A 272 17.26 7.92 -8.79
CA ASN A 272 18.22 7.85 -7.68
C ASN A 272 17.95 6.67 -6.71
N GLN A 273 16.74 6.15 -6.69
CA GLN A 273 16.36 5.01 -5.85
C GLN A 273 16.36 3.68 -6.62
N THR A 274 16.13 3.75 -7.94
CA THR A 274 15.93 2.57 -8.80
C THR A 274 17.11 2.23 -9.69
N TYR A 275 18.20 3.06 -9.71
CA TYR A 275 19.36 2.79 -10.56
C TYR A 275 19.99 1.39 -10.39
N PRO A 276 20.04 0.76 -9.19
CA PRO A 276 20.58 -0.58 -9.08
C PRO A 276 19.78 -1.61 -9.88
N LEU A 277 18.44 -1.46 -9.89
CA LEU A 277 17.56 -2.32 -10.70
C LEU A 277 17.82 -2.12 -12.19
N LEU A 278 17.99 -0.87 -12.63
CA LEU A 278 18.31 -0.56 -14.03
C LEU A 278 19.66 -1.16 -14.46
N ILE A 279 20.67 -1.11 -13.58
CA ILE A 279 21.97 -1.75 -13.84
C ILE A 279 21.81 -3.25 -13.99
N ILE A 280 21.12 -3.93 -13.05
CA ILE A 280 20.90 -5.38 -13.11
C ILE A 280 20.10 -5.76 -14.36
N MET A 281 19.06 -5.00 -14.70
CA MET A 281 18.30 -5.21 -15.94
C MET A 281 19.17 -5.06 -17.19
N SER A 282 20.00 -4.04 -17.24
CA SER A 282 20.94 -3.85 -18.37
C SER A 282 21.95 -4.99 -18.47
N LEU A 283 22.52 -5.40 -17.35
CA LEU A 283 23.44 -6.54 -17.30
C LEU A 283 22.73 -7.85 -17.71
N THR A 284 21.45 -8.04 -17.34
CA THR A 284 20.66 -9.18 -17.77
C THR A 284 20.51 -9.21 -19.28
N VAL A 285 20.14 -8.08 -19.91
CA VAL A 285 20.02 -7.96 -21.37
C VAL A 285 21.36 -8.22 -22.04
N ILE A 286 22.42 -7.54 -21.59
CA ILE A 286 23.77 -7.72 -22.14
C ILE A 286 24.21 -9.17 -22.03
N GLY A 287 24.03 -9.80 -20.89
CA GLY A 287 24.41 -11.17 -20.67
C GLY A 287 23.62 -12.15 -21.54
N ILE A 288 22.32 -11.97 -21.69
CA ILE A 288 21.49 -12.80 -22.59
C ILE A 288 21.96 -12.64 -24.03
N VAL A 289 22.11 -11.40 -24.50
CA VAL A 289 22.56 -11.13 -25.89
C VAL A 289 23.96 -11.68 -26.12
N PHE A 290 24.88 -11.46 -25.18
CA PHE A 290 26.26 -11.95 -25.30
C PHE A 290 26.33 -13.47 -25.27
N HIS A 291 25.65 -14.12 -24.34
CA HIS A 291 25.70 -15.56 -24.17
C HIS A 291 24.99 -16.32 -25.30
N TYR A 292 23.77 -15.90 -25.68
CA TYR A 292 23.01 -16.57 -26.72
C TYR A 292 23.28 -16.01 -28.12
N GLY A 293 23.47 -14.72 -28.25
CA GLY A 293 23.80 -14.07 -29.52
C GLY A 293 25.19 -14.47 -30.03
N GLY A 294 26.19 -14.53 -29.15
CA GLY A 294 27.54 -15.01 -29.47
C GLY A 294 27.56 -16.47 -29.91
N TYR A 295 26.73 -17.32 -29.29
CA TYR A 295 26.54 -18.71 -29.73
C TYR A 295 25.92 -18.81 -31.12
N MET A 296 24.85 -18.05 -31.38
CA MET A 296 24.14 -18.06 -32.67
C MET A 296 25.02 -17.52 -33.82
N LEU A 297 25.93 -16.58 -33.50
CA LEU A 297 26.83 -15.98 -34.49
C LEU A 297 28.18 -16.70 -34.61
N GLY A 298 28.40 -17.79 -33.88
CA GLY A 298 29.61 -18.60 -33.93
C GLY A 298 30.88 -17.88 -33.39
N PHE A 299 30.73 -16.74 -32.69
CA PHE A 299 31.87 -16.02 -32.10
C PHE A 299 32.48 -16.74 -30.89
N TRP A 300 31.72 -17.62 -30.24
CA TRP A 300 32.14 -18.38 -29.08
C TRP A 300 31.97 -19.86 -29.40
N ALA A 301 33.09 -20.58 -29.55
CA ALA A 301 33.11 -21.98 -29.19
C ALA A 301 32.88 -22.01 -27.67
N ILE A 302 31.65 -22.14 -27.24
CA ILE A 302 31.37 -22.36 -25.83
C ILE A 302 32.12 -23.62 -25.49
N ASN A 303 33.16 -23.50 -24.65
CA ASN A 303 33.67 -24.62 -23.91
C ASN A 303 32.47 -25.17 -23.18
N GLN A 304 31.94 -26.25 -23.75
CA GLN A 304 30.70 -26.91 -23.37
C GLN A 304 30.90 -27.60 -22.02
N HIS A 305 31.03 -26.84 -20.98
CA HIS A 305 30.43 -27.30 -19.73
C HIS A 305 28.93 -27.00 -19.87
N GLU A 306 28.25 -27.87 -20.64
CA GLU A 306 26.79 -27.97 -20.57
C GLU A 306 26.43 -28.36 -19.13
N TYR A 307 26.38 -27.35 -18.22
CA TYR A 307 25.83 -27.66 -16.93
C TYR A 307 24.30 -27.76 -17.09
N ALA A 308 23.80 -28.89 -16.64
CA ALA A 308 22.38 -29.11 -16.54
C ALA A 308 21.78 -27.96 -15.69
N GLY A 309 20.70 -27.34 -16.14
CA GLY A 309 20.01 -26.24 -15.43
C GLY A 309 20.11 -24.86 -16.07
N LYS A 310 20.78 -24.71 -17.22
CA LYS A 310 20.86 -23.45 -17.97
C LYS A 310 19.48 -22.91 -18.37
N GLU A 311 18.54 -23.78 -18.70
CA GLU A 311 17.17 -23.42 -19.05
C GLU A 311 16.43 -22.86 -17.81
N ILE A 312 16.64 -23.44 -16.65
CA ILE A 312 16.06 -22.99 -15.38
C ILE A 312 16.62 -21.60 -15.03
N LEU A 313 17.93 -21.42 -15.21
CA LEU A 313 18.58 -20.14 -15.02
C LEU A 313 17.98 -19.05 -15.94
N MET A 314 17.73 -19.40 -17.20
CA MET A 314 17.11 -18.47 -18.14
C MET A 314 15.70 -18.07 -17.73
N VAL A 315 14.87 -19.03 -17.33
CA VAL A 315 13.52 -18.76 -16.81
C VAL A 315 13.60 -17.83 -15.58
N TRP A 316 14.55 -18.06 -14.67
CA TRP A 316 14.75 -17.21 -13.51
C TRP A 316 15.19 -15.78 -13.88
N LEU A 317 16.12 -15.64 -14.83
CA LEU A 317 16.53 -14.32 -15.35
C LEU A 317 15.37 -13.54 -15.98
N ILE A 318 14.58 -14.20 -16.83
CA ILE A 318 13.41 -13.59 -17.48
C ILE A 318 12.37 -13.18 -16.43
N TYR A 319 12.09 -14.04 -15.47
CA TYR A 319 11.15 -13.75 -14.39
C TYR A 319 11.61 -12.53 -13.56
N ASN A 320 12.88 -12.52 -13.12
CA ASN A 320 13.44 -11.40 -12.39
C ASN A 320 13.41 -10.11 -13.22
N PHE A 321 13.70 -10.19 -14.52
CA PHE A 321 13.64 -9.04 -15.41
C PHE A 321 12.23 -8.44 -15.47
N ILE A 322 11.21 -9.30 -15.61
CA ILE A 322 9.80 -8.89 -15.61
C ILE A 322 9.44 -8.17 -14.31
N VAL A 323 9.78 -8.77 -13.16
CA VAL A 323 9.47 -8.19 -11.84
C VAL A 323 10.20 -6.86 -11.63
N MET A 324 11.50 -6.79 -12.00
CA MET A 324 12.27 -5.53 -11.94
C MET A 324 11.68 -4.45 -12.85
N ALA A 325 11.27 -4.80 -14.06
CA ALA A 325 10.66 -3.85 -14.99
C ALA A 325 9.38 -3.24 -14.42
N VAL A 326 8.51 -4.05 -13.80
CA VAL A 326 7.30 -3.56 -13.15
C VAL A 326 7.63 -2.73 -11.90
N ALA A 327 8.62 -3.15 -11.11
CA ALA A 327 9.08 -2.38 -9.95
C ALA A 327 9.59 -0.97 -10.35
N VAL A 328 10.37 -0.88 -11.44
CA VAL A 328 10.83 0.40 -11.99
C VAL A 328 9.65 1.21 -12.55
N LEU A 329 8.74 0.61 -13.31
CA LEU A 329 7.57 1.31 -13.82
C LEU A 329 6.69 1.85 -12.69
N SER A 330 6.50 1.08 -11.62
CA SER A 330 5.71 1.50 -10.46
C SER A 330 6.35 2.64 -9.68
N SER A 331 7.65 2.80 -9.74
CA SER A 331 8.38 3.91 -9.10
C SER A 331 8.28 5.25 -9.82
N ILE A 332 7.68 5.29 -11.02
CA ILE A 332 7.50 6.53 -11.79
C ILE A 332 6.21 7.22 -11.32
N ASP A 333 6.37 8.23 -10.48
CA ASP A 333 5.23 8.95 -9.93
C ASP A 333 4.45 9.70 -11.00
N GLN A 334 3.16 9.45 -11.04
CA GLN A 334 2.25 10.10 -11.97
C GLN A 334 1.69 11.41 -11.39
N PRO A 335 1.54 12.46 -12.19
CA PRO A 335 0.99 13.72 -11.72
C PRO A 335 -0.43 13.57 -11.22
N VAL A 336 -0.75 14.25 -10.13
CA VAL A 336 -2.10 14.32 -9.55
C VAL A 336 -2.71 15.67 -9.92
N ARG A 337 -3.68 15.68 -10.82
CA ARG A 337 -4.30 16.90 -11.34
C ARG A 337 -5.37 17.50 -10.42
N ARG A 338 -5.90 16.70 -9.49
CA ARG A 338 -7.01 17.10 -8.62
C ARG A 338 -6.51 17.46 -7.22
N ASP A 339 -6.96 18.58 -6.70
CA ASP A 339 -6.58 19.03 -5.35
C ASP A 339 -7.20 18.16 -4.26
N VAL A 340 -8.39 17.62 -4.49
CA VAL A 340 -9.12 16.77 -3.55
C VAL A 340 -9.51 15.44 -4.19
N ASP A 341 -9.53 14.40 -3.37
CA ASP A 341 -9.96 13.08 -3.81
C ASP A 341 -11.45 13.02 -4.02
N ARG A 342 -11.89 12.20 -4.96
CA ARG A 342 -13.29 11.96 -5.24
C ARG A 342 -13.66 10.54 -4.90
N PHE A 343 -14.75 10.40 -4.20
CA PHE A 343 -15.29 9.13 -3.75
C PHE A 343 -16.51 8.76 -4.58
N PRO A 344 -16.66 7.50 -5.01
CA PRO A 344 -17.81 7.04 -5.79
C PRO A 344 -19.03 6.89 -4.86
N LEU A 345 -19.52 8.01 -4.34
CA LEU A 345 -20.66 8.09 -3.44
C LEU A 345 -21.90 8.44 -4.24
N CYS A 346 -22.89 7.54 -4.23
CA CYS A 346 -24.19 7.74 -4.85
C CYS A 346 -25.20 8.13 -3.76
N THR A 347 -25.55 9.42 -3.71
CA THR A 347 -26.57 9.92 -2.78
C THR A 347 -27.58 10.78 -3.52
N PHE A 348 -28.84 10.73 -3.06
CA PHE A 348 -29.93 11.49 -3.65
C PHE A 348 -29.76 12.97 -3.36
N CYS A 349 -29.90 13.80 -4.39
CA CYS A 349 -29.67 15.23 -4.28
C CYS A 349 -30.67 16.06 -5.09
N LYS A 350 -30.84 17.31 -4.64
CA LYS A 350 -31.65 18.33 -5.25
C LYS A 350 -30.78 19.55 -5.55
N LEU A 351 -30.68 19.91 -6.81
CA LEU A 351 -29.99 21.12 -7.26
C LEU A 351 -31.00 22.20 -7.61
N THR A 352 -30.92 23.35 -6.96
CA THR A 352 -31.77 24.49 -7.22
C THR A 352 -30.94 25.61 -7.86
N ILE A 353 -31.32 26.08 -9.06
CA ILE A 353 -30.70 27.17 -9.81
C ILE A 353 -31.80 28.06 -10.40
N ASP A 354 -31.77 29.35 -10.15
CA ASP A 354 -32.72 30.33 -10.67
C ASP A 354 -34.19 29.86 -10.48
N ASP A 355 -34.55 29.45 -9.25
CA ASP A 355 -35.88 28.91 -8.87
C ASP A 355 -36.31 27.60 -9.56
N ARG A 356 -35.45 27.03 -10.38
CA ARG A 356 -35.65 25.72 -11.00
C ARG A 356 -35.02 24.60 -10.18
N VAL A 357 -35.75 23.50 -10.06
CA VAL A 357 -35.34 22.36 -9.27
C VAL A 357 -34.99 21.18 -10.17
N TYR A 358 -33.77 20.62 -9.96
CA TYR A 358 -33.28 19.45 -10.67
C TYR A 358 -32.98 18.33 -9.64
N TRP A 359 -33.62 17.19 -9.80
CA TRP A 359 -33.42 16.01 -8.96
C TRP A 359 -32.43 15.05 -9.61
N GLY A 360 -31.63 14.39 -8.80
CA GLY A 360 -30.68 13.42 -9.31
C GLY A 360 -29.87 12.73 -8.22
N TYR A 361 -28.78 12.11 -8.63
CA TYR A 361 -27.84 11.41 -7.78
C TYR A 361 -26.42 11.89 -8.03
N THR A 362 -25.59 11.84 -6.99
CA THR A 362 -24.15 12.03 -7.15
C THR A 362 -23.53 10.78 -7.80
N ASN A 363 -22.56 10.98 -8.71
CA ASN A 363 -21.72 9.91 -9.27
C ASN A 363 -20.44 9.80 -8.49
N ASP A 364 -19.91 10.93 -8.07
CA ASP A 364 -18.75 11.06 -7.19
C ASP A 364 -18.93 12.29 -6.28
N LEU A 365 -18.32 12.29 -5.13
CA LEU A 365 -18.34 13.39 -4.18
C LEU A 365 -16.93 13.65 -3.63
N SER A 366 -16.60 14.91 -3.40
CA SER A 366 -15.34 15.36 -2.79
C SER A 366 -15.59 16.56 -1.87
N GLU A 367 -14.59 16.98 -1.11
CA GLU A 367 -14.69 18.19 -0.29
C GLU A 367 -14.91 19.47 -1.12
N GLY A 368 -14.45 19.48 -2.38
CA GLY A 368 -14.54 20.67 -3.26
C GLY A 368 -15.68 20.65 -4.27
N GLY A 369 -16.42 19.53 -4.39
CA GLY A 369 -17.48 19.43 -5.40
C GLY A 369 -17.90 18.01 -5.73
N THR A 370 -18.82 17.89 -6.69
CA THR A 370 -19.44 16.61 -7.06
C THR A 370 -19.76 16.55 -8.56
N SER A 371 -19.87 15.34 -9.07
CA SER A 371 -20.48 15.07 -10.37
C SER A 371 -21.88 14.48 -10.16
N LEU A 372 -22.85 15.01 -10.85
CA LEU A 372 -24.26 14.63 -10.72
C LEU A 372 -24.78 13.98 -11.99
N THR A 373 -25.66 13.00 -11.83
CA THR A 373 -26.58 12.55 -12.85
C THR A 373 -27.98 13.08 -12.51
N LEU A 374 -28.49 13.99 -13.32
CA LEU A 374 -29.75 14.64 -13.11
C LEU A 374 -30.84 13.98 -13.97
N ASN A 375 -32.05 13.92 -13.43
CA ASN A 375 -33.20 13.40 -14.14
C ASN A 375 -33.60 14.39 -15.25
N LYS A 376 -33.89 13.92 -16.44
CA LYS A 376 -34.24 14.77 -17.59
C LYS A 376 -35.68 15.20 -17.50
N ASN A 377 -35.94 16.30 -16.84
CA ASN A 377 -37.07 17.17 -17.19
C ASN A 377 -36.56 18.13 -18.27
N ASN A 378 -37.35 18.49 -19.27
CA ASN A 378 -37.05 19.21 -20.53
C ASN A 378 -36.17 20.48 -20.46
N GLU A 379 -35.52 20.75 -19.33
CA GLU A 379 -34.84 22.00 -19.01
C GLU A 379 -33.31 21.89 -18.75
N LEU A 380 -32.72 20.72 -18.90
CA LEU A 380 -31.24 20.54 -18.67
C LEU A 380 -30.38 21.35 -19.66
N SER A 381 -30.92 21.70 -20.81
CA SER A 381 -30.31 22.62 -21.77
C SER A 381 -30.14 24.04 -21.23
N ASN A 382 -30.82 24.38 -20.14
CA ASN A 382 -30.75 25.68 -19.50
C ASN A 382 -29.64 25.81 -18.47
N LEU A 383 -28.99 24.71 -18.09
CA LEU A 383 -27.82 24.74 -17.19
C LEU A 383 -26.62 25.29 -17.94
N LYS A 384 -26.15 26.46 -17.57
CA LYS A 384 -24.99 27.13 -18.15
C LYS A 384 -23.78 27.03 -17.21
N HIS A 385 -22.63 27.22 -17.79
CA HIS A 385 -21.37 27.38 -17.04
C HIS A 385 -21.47 28.62 -16.13
N ASP A 386 -20.89 28.54 -14.94
CA ASP A 386 -20.82 29.56 -13.90
C ASP A 386 -22.16 30.02 -13.29
N GLN A 387 -23.25 29.29 -13.50
CA GLN A 387 -24.48 29.54 -12.73
C GLN A 387 -24.29 29.13 -11.27
N GLU A 388 -24.73 29.99 -10.37
CA GLU A 388 -24.77 29.73 -8.94
C GLU A 388 -26.07 29.04 -8.55
N GLY A 389 -26.00 28.19 -7.53
CA GLY A 389 -27.18 27.47 -7.04
C GLY A 389 -26.94 26.89 -5.65
N LEU A 390 -27.95 26.15 -5.20
CA LEU A 390 -27.92 25.42 -3.94
C LEU A 390 -28.05 23.92 -4.20
N LEU A 391 -27.08 23.14 -3.76
CA LEU A 391 -27.14 21.69 -3.79
C LEU A 391 -27.52 21.16 -2.42
N GLU A 392 -28.58 20.40 -2.33
CA GLU A 392 -29.10 19.78 -1.12
C GLU A 392 -28.92 18.25 -1.19
N PHE A 393 -28.21 17.67 -0.24
CA PHE A 393 -28.15 16.23 0.01
C PHE A 393 -29.30 15.88 0.96
N VAL A 394 -30.38 15.36 0.41
CA VAL A 394 -31.68 15.28 1.09
C VAL A 394 -31.64 14.40 2.33
N GLU A 395 -31.05 13.21 2.24
CA GLU A 395 -30.96 12.25 3.33
C GLU A 395 -30.07 12.72 4.48
N GLN A 396 -29.03 13.52 4.15
CA GLN A 396 -28.05 14.02 5.11
C GLN A 396 -28.41 15.39 5.70
N GLY A 397 -29.48 16.02 5.21
CA GLY A 397 -29.85 17.37 5.61
C GLY A 397 -28.74 18.40 5.43
N LEU A 398 -27.98 18.27 4.34
CA LEU A 398 -26.82 19.10 4.04
C LEU A 398 -27.09 19.92 2.75
N ALA A 399 -27.11 21.21 2.89
CA ALA A 399 -27.27 22.14 1.76
C ALA A 399 -26.00 22.98 1.60
N ILE A 400 -25.44 23.06 0.38
CA ILE A 400 -24.17 23.75 0.09
C ILE A 400 -24.39 24.66 -1.15
N ARG A 401 -23.93 25.90 -1.05
CA ARG A 401 -23.85 26.81 -2.21
C ARG A 401 -22.88 26.26 -3.24
N CYS A 402 -23.21 26.35 -4.51
CA CYS A 402 -22.42 25.74 -5.55
C CYS A 402 -22.47 26.53 -6.87
N THR A 403 -21.51 26.21 -7.74
CA THR A 403 -21.43 26.74 -9.11
C THR A 403 -21.35 25.55 -10.08
N VAL A 404 -22.08 25.67 -11.19
CA VAL A 404 -22.06 24.70 -12.30
C VAL A 404 -20.78 24.89 -13.11
N LEU A 405 -19.90 23.89 -13.17
CA LEU A 405 -18.69 23.92 -13.99
C LEU A 405 -18.93 23.40 -15.42
N ARG A 406 -19.76 22.38 -15.54
CA ARG A 406 -20.14 21.77 -16.83
C ARG A 406 -21.54 21.17 -16.71
N ALA A 407 -22.28 21.25 -17.78
CA ALA A 407 -23.50 20.47 -17.96
C ALA A 407 -23.49 19.85 -19.36
N ALA A 408 -23.85 18.57 -19.46
CA ALA A 408 -24.00 17.85 -20.71
C ALA A 408 -25.29 17.03 -20.68
N SER A 409 -26.07 17.10 -21.74
CA SER A 409 -27.30 16.34 -21.89
C SER A 409 -27.08 15.15 -22.82
N SER A 410 -27.56 13.97 -22.42
CA SER A 410 -27.72 12.78 -23.26
C SER A 410 -29.20 12.39 -23.33
N ASP A 411 -29.57 11.37 -24.11
CA ASP A 411 -30.99 11.09 -24.45
C ASP A 411 -31.95 10.87 -23.28
N ARG A 412 -31.46 10.40 -22.11
CA ARG A 412 -32.32 10.13 -20.94
C ARG A 412 -31.90 10.85 -19.66
N PHE A 413 -30.61 11.18 -19.50
CA PHE A 413 -30.07 11.82 -18.30
C PHE A 413 -29.12 12.95 -18.66
N GLY A 414 -28.98 13.91 -17.78
CA GLY A 414 -27.96 14.93 -17.88
C GLY A 414 -26.89 14.78 -16.82
N ASN A 415 -25.65 15.04 -17.21
CA ASN A 415 -24.52 15.06 -16.28
C ASN A 415 -24.12 16.51 -15.99
N ALA A 416 -23.96 16.84 -14.71
CA ALA A 416 -23.46 18.14 -14.27
C ALA A 416 -22.25 17.98 -13.37
N SER A 417 -21.26 18.85 -13.52
CA SER A 417 -20.11 18.96 -12.60
C SER A 417 -20.28 20.22 -11.78
N ILE A 418 -20.25 20.06 -10.48
CA ILE A 418 -20.56 21.11 -9.50
C ILE A 418 -19.33 21.38 -8.64
N LYS A 419 -19.03 22.65 -8.40
CA LYS A 419 -18.02 23.13 -7.44
C LYS A 419 -18.71 23.76 -6.24
N PHE A 420 -18.32 23.37 -5.04
CA PHE A 420 -18.83 23.99 -3.82
C PHE A 420 -18.25 25.38 -3.60
N ARG A 421 -19.04 26.26 -3.00
CA ARG A 421 -18.69 27.64 -2.67
C ARG A 421 -19.06 27.96 -1.23
N ASP A 422 -18.26 28.79 -0.58
CA ASP A 422 -18.52 29.35 0.74
C ASP A 422 -18.97 28.31 1.78
N VAL A 423 -18.28 27.14 1.79
CA VAL A 423 -18.62 26.04 2.67
C VAL A 423 -18.30 26.43 4.11
N THR A 424 -19.33 26.49 4.95
CA THR A 424 -19.19 26.81 6.37
C THR A 424 -18.50 25.65 7.12
N LEU A 425 -17.96 25.92 8.30
CA LEU A 425 -17.31 24.88 9.14
C LEU A 425 -18.28 23.74 9.48
N GLU A 426 -19.56 24.04 9.72
CA GLU A 426 -20.57 23.02 10.02
C GLU A 426 -20.86 22.15 8.81
N GLN A 427 -21.03 22.77 7.63
CA GLN A 427 -21.23 22.06 6.37
C GLN A 427 -20.02 21.18 6.05
N ASN A 428 -18.80 21.70 6.26
CA ASN A 428 -17.58 20.94 6.03
C ASN A 428 -17.48 19.73 6.97
N ARG A 429 -17.84 19.88 8.26
CA ARG A 429 -17.90 18.77 9.21
C ARG A 429 -18.88 17.67 8.75
N LYS A 430 -20.08 18.04 8.32
CA LYS A 430 -21.07 17.08 7.79
C LYS A 430 -20.55 16.40 6.53
N LEU A 431 -19.88 17.15 5.64
CA LEU A 431 -19.29 16.62 4.41
C LEU A 431 -18.17 15.62 4.71
N ILE A 432 -17.27 15.92 5.68
CA ILE A 432 -16.22 15.01 6.12
C ILE A 432 -16.80 13.73 6.70
N VAL A 433 -17.85 13.84 7.54
CA VAL A 433 -18.53 12.64 8.08
C VAL A 433 -19.12 11.81 6.95
N LEU A 434 -19.75 12.42 5.98
CA LEU A 434 -20.32 11.73 4.82
C LEU A 434 -19.24 11.05 3.97
N LEU A 435 -18.12 11.72 3.72
CA LEU A 435 -17.03 11.20 2.87
C LEU A 435 -16.19 10.13 3.55
N TYR A 436 -15.86 10.28 4.82
CA TYR A 436 -14.84 9.47 5.48
C TYR A 436 -15.37 8.58 6.61
N CYS A 437 -16.58 8.81 7.12
CA CYS A 437 -17.12 8.05 8.24
C CYS A 437 -18.28 7.13 7.87
N SER A 438 -18.60 7.01 6.58
CA SER A 438 -19.68 6.18 6.06
C SER A 438 -19.13 4.88 5.50
N LEU A 439 -19.60 3.72 6.00
CA LEU A 439 -19.16 2.39 5.54
C LEU A 439 -19.80 1.97 4.21
N GLU A 440 -20.94 2.55 3.85
CA GLU A 440 -21.82 2.03 2.78
C GLU A 440 -21.18 2.00 1.39
N TRP A 441 -20.20 2.86 1.12
CA TRP A 441 -19.55 2.96 -0.19
C TRP A 441 -18.13 2.38 -0.22
N TRP A 442 -17.58 1.98 0.94
CA TRP A 442 -16.31 1.28 1.01
C TRP A 442 -16.50 -0.20 0.71
N LYS A 443 -16.60 -0.52 -0.56
CA LYS A 443 -16.64 -1.92 -1.01
C LYS A 443 -15.28 -2.56 -0.73
N GLU A 444 -15.31 -3.77 -0.18
CA GLU A 444 -14.10 -4.60 -0.13
C GLU A 444 -13.49 -4.69 -1.52
N ARG A 445 -12.21 -4.37 -1.64
CA ARG A 445 -11.49 -4.55 -2.89
C ARG A 445 -11.47 -6.04 -3.21
N LYS A 446 -11.59 -6.35 -4.50
CA LYS A 446 -11.55 -7.74 -4.96
C LYS A 446 -10.21 -8.35 -4.55
N LYS A 447 -10.26 -9.51 -3.87
CA LYS A 447 -9.05 -10.23 -3.47
C LYS A 447 -8.23 -10.58 -4.70
N PRO A 448 -6.90 -10.34 -4.71
CA PRO A 448 -6.07 -10.65 -5.86
C PRO A 448 -5.90 -12.16 -6.01
N ASN A 449 -6.25 -12.68 -7.18
CA ASN A 449 -5.92 -14.05 -7.57
C ASN A 449 -4.46 -14.06 -8.09
N GLY A 450 -3.71 -15.13 -7.83
CA GLY A 450 -2.31 -15.24 -8.26
C GLY A 450 -2.14 -15.18 -9.79
N LEU A 451 -2.99 -15.85 -10.55
CA LEU A 451 -2.97 -15.81 -12.01
C LEU A 451 -3.36 -14.44 -12.55
N ASP A 452 -4.44 -13.87 -12.04
CA ASP A 452 -4.87 -12.51 -12.42
C ASP A 452 -3.77 -11.49 -12.13
N SER A 453 -3.09 -11.61 -10.98
CA SER A 453 -1.96 -10.74 -10.60
C SER A 453 -0.80 -10.86 -11.59
N PHE A 454 -0.45 -12.07 -12.02
CA PHE A 454 0.59 -12.29 -13.02
C PHE A 454 0.22 -11.67 -14.37
N LEU A 455 -1.01 -11.90 -14.85
CA LEU A 455 -1.50 -11.32 -16.10
C LEU A 455 -1.52 -9.78 -16.05
N GLU A 456 -1.87 -9.17 -14.91
CA GLU A 456 -1.82 -7.73 -14.72
C GLU A 456 -0.37 -7.18 -14.75
N ILE A 457 0.59 -7.91 -14.19
CA ILE A 457 2.02 -7.55 -14.27
C ILE A 457 2.49 -7.55 -15.73
N VAL A 458 2.20 -8.63 -16.47
CA VAL A 458 2.55 -8.72 -17.89
C VAL A 458 1.87 -7.60 -18.67
N ALA A 459 0.59 -7.36 -18.44
CA ALA A 459 -0.16 -6.29 -19.08
C ALA A 459 0.41 -4.89 -18.74
N ALA A 460 0.91 -4.67 -17.53
CA ALA A 460 1.52 -3.40 -17.11
C ALA A 460 2.79 -3.09 -17.92
N ILE A 461 3.59 -4.12 -18.23
CA ILE A 461 4.79 -3.97 -19.07
C ILE A 461 4.40 -3.57 -20.49
N PHE A 462 3.48 -4.31 -21.13
CA PHE A 462 3.06 -4.01 -22.50
C PHE A 462 2.36 -2.66 -22.63
N LYS A 463 1.56 -2.28 -21.67
CA LYS A 463 0.87 -0.98 -21.66
C LYS A 463 1.82 0.17 -21.40
N CYS A 464 2.94 -0.03 -20.72
CA CYS A 464 3.92 0.99 -20.34
C CYS A 464 3.27 2.31 -19.88
N LYS A 465 2.12 2.24 -19.22
CA LYS A 465 1.28 3.39 -18.87
C LYS A 465 2.04 4.51 -18.15
N PRO A 466 2.98 4.20 -17.23
CA PRO A 466 3.76 5.24 -16.56
C PRO A 466 4.67 6.02 -17.49
N LEU A 467 5.16 5.41 -18.58
CA LEU A 467 6.04 6.05 -19.56
C LEU A 467 5.24 6.82 -20.61
N LEU A 468 4.16 6.23 -21.09
CA LEU A 468 3.34 6.83 -22.12
C LEU A 468 2.49 7.95 -21.51
N ASN A 469 2.53 9.13 -22.12
CA ASN A 469 1.61 10.20 -21.77
C ASN A 469 0.23 9.84 -22.35
N VAL A 470 -0.53 9.00 -21.65
CA VAL A 470 -1.93 8.81 -22.00
C VAL A 470 -2.71 10.03 -21.50
N HIS A 471 -2.53 11.14 -22.22
CA HIS A 471 -3.47 12.23 -22.19
C HIS A 471 -4.70 11.78 -22.99
N LYS A 472 -5.61 11.06 -22.33
CA LYS A 472 -7.01 11.05 -22.77
C LYS A 472 -7.80 11.73 -21.67
N ASN A 473 -8.40 12.82 -22.07
CA ASN A 473 -9.27 13.78 -21.41
C ASN A 473 -10.30 13.17 -20.46
#